data_90d027b543c2c996494609cd6b4fd4f4
#
_entry.id   90d027b543c2c996494609cd6b4fd4f4
#
_cell.length_a   1.000
_cell.length_b   1.000
_cell.length_c   1.000
_cell.angle_alpha   90.00
_cell.angle_beta   90.00
_cell.angle_gamma   90.00
#
_symmetry.space_group_name_H-M   'P 1'
#
loop_
_entity.id
_entity.type
_entity.pdbx_description
1 polymer ?
#
loop_
_entity_poly.entity_id
_entity_poly.type
_entity_poly.pdbx_seq_one_letter_code
_entity_poly.pdbx_strand_id
1 'polypeptide(L)'
;RISLMKFGGDFKMNMYIYAPKDEPYHNSQWRELYPADRLEEIRQMVQAGQDSKCRFAWAIHPFMHSAITASTYDADLKVIIAKFEQLYNVGVRQFVLSADDAAGKVSLHARLCKDLDAWCKSKGDVYNLCFVPQVYCAGAVNWSSWSEGEAQTVANYFKHFESLPDVELMWTGESVCYPARQSTFNNFKNSYTNGR
;
A
#
# COMPACT_ATOMS: atom_id res chain seq x y z
N ARG A 1 11.25 -0.80 -16.35
CA ARG A 1 9.90 -0.55 -15.79
C ARG A 1 8.92 -0.17 -16.90
N ILE A 2 9.19 0.84 -17.72
CA ILE A 2 8.32 1.24 -18.83
C ILE A 2 8.09 0.07 -19.81
N SER A 3 9.14 -0.63 -20.20
CA SER A 3 9.03 -1.81 -21.09
C SER A 3 8.18 -2.93 -20.47
N LEU A 4 8.26 -3.11 -19.14
CA LEU A 4 7.45 -4.10 -18.42
C LEU A 4 5.97 -3.72 -18.40
N MET A 5 5.65 -2.43 -18.21
CA MET A 5 4.25 -1.96 -18.28
C MET A 5 3.66 -2.11 -19.68
N LYS A 6 4.43 -1.77 -20.73
CA LYS A 6 4.01 -1.97 -22.12
C LYS A 6 3.74 -3.45 -22.43
N PHE A 7 4.70 -4.30 -22.09
CA PHE A 7 4.53 -5.76 -22.21
C PHE A 7 3.32 -6.25 -21.41
N GLY A 8 3.20 -5.80 -20.16
CA GLY A 8 2.09 -6.18 -19.29
C GLY A 8 0.73 -5.84 -19.89
N GLY A 9 0.59 -4.64 -20.47
CA GLY A 9 -0.64 -4.19 -21.11
C GLY A 9 -1.09 -5.13 -22.26
N ASP A 10 -0.15 -5.62 -23.06
CA ASP A 10 -0.43 -6.58 -24.15
C ASP A 10 -0.98 -7.92 -23.60
N PHE A 11 -0.62 -8.29 -22.38
CA PHE A 11 -1.07 -9.50 -21.69
C PHE A 11 -2.18 -9.25 -20.65
N LYS A 12 -2.86 -8.09 -20.72
CA LYS A 12 -3.98 -7.72 -19.84
C LYS A 12 -3.59 -7.52 -18.37
N MET A 13 -2.32 -7.30 -18.07
CA MET A 13 -1.92 -6.78 -16.77
C MET A 13 -2.38 -5.33 -16.66
N ASN A 14 -3.14 -5.00 -15.63
CA ASN A 14 -3.82 -3.70 -15.52
C ASN A 14 -3.19 -2.76 -14.49
N MET A 15 -2.19 -3.22 -13.74
CA MET A 15 -1.52 -2.41 -12.71
C MET A 15 -0.04 -2.81 -12.59
N TYR A 16 0.81 -1.81 -12.46
CA TYR A 16 2.22 -1.93 -12.09
C TYR A 16 2.47 -1.19 -10.77
N ILE A 17 2.80 -1.92 -9.72
CA ILE A 17 3.10 -1.32 -8.41
C ILE A 17 4.58 -0.96 -8.35
N TYR A 18 4.85 0.33 -8.17
CA TYR A 18 6.19 0.87 -8.00
C TYR A 18 6.57 0.90 -6.52
N ALA A 19 7.28 -0.14 -6.08
CA ALA A 19 7.78 -0.32 -4.71
C ALA A 19 9.20 -0.93 -4.70
N PRO A 20 10.18 -0.33 -5.42
CA PRO A 20 11.51 -0.93 -5.49
C PRO A 20 12.27 -0.74 -4.17
N LYS A 21 12.93 -1.80 -3.70
CA LYS A 21 13.67 -1.82 -2.42
C LYS A 21 14.83 -0.81 -2.37
N ASP A 22 15.39 -0.44 -3.52
CA ASP A 22 16.50 0.49 -3.70
C ASP A 22 16.08 1.94 -3.95
N GLU A 23 14.79 2.24 -3.93
CA GLU A 23 14.27 3.59 -4.13
C GLU A 23 14.06 4.27 -2.77
N PRO A 24 14.86 5.32 -2.42
CA PRO A 24 14.85 5.86 -1.07
C PRO A 24 13.55 6.60 -0.70
N TYR A 25 12.96 7.35 -1.65
CA TYR A 25 11.82 8.23 -1.37
C TYR A 25 10.51 7.51 -1.07
N HIS A 26 10.41 6.25 -1.43
CA HIS A 26 9.33 5.35 -1.08
C HIS A 26 9.55 4.70 0.30
N ASN A 27 10.81 4.56 0.74
CA ASN A 27 11.20 3.71 1.87
C ASN A 27 12.06 4.49 2.89
N SER A 28 13.41 4.50 2.76
CA SER A 28 14.30 5.04 3.80
C SER A 28 14.22 6.56 3.97
N GLN A 29 13.93 7.30 2.92
CA GLN A 29 13.76 8.76 2.89
C GLN A 29 12.31 9.15 2.58
N TRP A 30 11.36 8.39 3.09
CA TRP A 30 9.96 8.59 2.78
C TRP A 30 9.41 9.96 3.23
N ARG A 31 10.11 10.66 4.14
CA ARG A 31 9.77 12.02 4.56
C ARG A 31 10.22 13.10 3.58
N GLU A 32 11.11 12.79 2.65
CA GLU A 32 11.63 13.76 1.69
C GLU A 32 10.78 13.77 0.42
N LEU A 33 10.54 14.97 -0.13
CA LEU A 33 9.91 15.11 -1.44
C LEU A 33 10.87 14.65 -2.54
N TYR A 34 10.31 14.19 -3.65
CA TYR A 34 11.11 13.84 -4.82
C TYR A 34 11.78 15.07 -5.42
N PRO A 35 13.08 15.01 -5.76
CA PRO A 35 13.72 16.04 -6.57
C PRO A 35 13.17 16.02 -8.01
N ALA A 36 13.36 17.12 -8.73
CA ALA A 36 12.70 17.34 -10.01
C ALA A 36 13.02 16.27 -11.08
N ASP A 37 14.26 15.81 -11.14
CA ASP A 37 14.71 14.78 -12.08
C ASP A 37 14.03 13.43 -11.81
N ARG A 38 13.92 13.03 -10.55
CA ARG A 38 13.25 11.79 -10.15
C ARG A 38 11.75 11.88 -10.35
N LEU A 39 11.18 13.04 -10.10
CA LEU A 39 9.76 13.29 -10.35
C LEU A 39 9.41 13.20 -11.84
N GLU A 40 10.31 13.67 -12.72
CA GLU A 40 10.17 13.54 -14.18
C GLU A 40 10.22 12.05 -14.60
N GLU A 41 11.09 11.23 -14.02
CA GLU A 41 11.09 9.77 -14.26
C GLU A 41 9.74 9.14 -13.89
N ILE A 42 9.16 9.54 -12.75
CA ILE A 42 7.83 9.06 -12.33
C ILE A 42 6.77 9.50 -13.34
N ARG A 43 6.78 10.76 -13.80
CA ARG A 43 5.85 11.25 -14.81
C ARG A 43 5.90 10.42 -16.09
N GLN A 44 7.10 10.06 -16.55
CA GLN A 44 7.27 9.18 -17.73
C GLN A 44 6.70 7.77 -17.50
N MET A 45 6.85 7.21 -16.30
CA MET A 45 6.26 5.93 -15.95
C MET A 45 4.72 6.01 -15.89
N VAL A 46 4.18 7.09 -15.36
CA VAL A 46 2.72 7.35 -15.35
C VAL A 46 2.19 7.40 -16.78
N GLN A 47 2.85 8.15 -17.67
CA GLN A 47 2.45 8.23 -19.08
C GLN A 47 2.50 6.87 -19.77
N ALA A 48 3.58 6.12 -19.57
CA ALA A 48 3.70 4.77 -20.12
C ALA A 48 2.61 3.81 -19.60
N GLY A 49 2.21 3.97 -18.35
CA GLY A 49 1.11 3.20 -17.76
C GLY A 49 -0.24 3.55 -18.39
N GLN A 50 -0.49 4.82 -18.67
CA GLN A 50 -1.70 5.28 -19.37
C GLN A 50 -1.75 4.72 -20.80
N ASP A 51 -0.66 4.87 -21.56
CA ASP A 51 -0.55 4.43 -22.94
C ASP A 51 -0.75 2.92 -23.10
N SER A 52 -0.25 2.13 -22.14
CA SER A 52 -0.33 0.67 -22.15
C SER A 52 -1.55 0.10 -21.41
N LYS A 53 -2.40 0.93 -20.81
CA LYS A 53 -3.52 0.51 -19.96
C LYS A 53 -3.08 -0.33 -18.75
N CYS A 54 -1.81 -0.21 -18.36
CA CYS A 54 -1.23 -0.84 -17.18
C CYS A 54 -0.96 0.26 -16.14
N ARG A 55 -1.95 0.54 -15.30
CA ARG A 55 -1.94 1.65 -14.35
C ARG A 55 -0.69 1.66 -13.49
N PHE A 56 0.00 2.80 -13.47
CA PHE A 56 1.10 3.03 -12.54
C PHE A 56 0.55 3.29 -11.13
N ALA A 57 0.93 2.45 -10.16
CA ALA A 57 0.61 2.60 -8.75
C ALA A 57 1.89 2.90 -7.95
N TRP A 58 1.88 3.97 -7.18
CA TRP A 58 3.02 4.35 -6.36
C TRP A 58 2.82 3.91 -4.91
N ALA A 59 3.84 3.25 -4.33
CA ALA A 59 3.81 2.76 -2.96
C ALA A 59 4.64 3.62 -2.00
N ILE A 60 4.21 3.69 -0.73
CA ILE A 60 4.99 4.23 0.39
C ILE A 60 5.08 3.22 1.52
N HIS A 61 6.24 3.12 2.16
CA HIS A 61 6.49 2.22 3.28
C HIS A 61 7.02 2.99 4.51
N PRO A 62 6.14 3.67 5.27
CA PRO A 62 6.56 4.55 6.37
C PRO A 62 6.76 3.83 7.71
N PHE A 63 6.72 2.49 7.73
CA PHE A 63 6.76 1.69 8.95
C PHE A 63 8.08 0.91 9.14
N MET A 64 8.98 0.94 8.18
CA MET A 64 10.24 0.17 8.24
C MET A 64 11.43 1.00 8.68
N HIS A 65 11.83 2.00 7.89
CA HIS A 65 12.96 2.86 8.19
C HIS A 65 12.48 4.20 8.76
N SER A 66 13.04 4.61 9.91
CA SER A 66 12.57 5.81 10.61
C SER A 66 11.05 5.83 10.76
N ALA A 67 10.51 4.72 11.26
CA ALA A 67 9.09 4.43 11.27
C ALA A 67 8.26 5.54 11.90
N ILE A 68 7.08 5.78 11.32
CA ILE A 68 6.05 6.63 11.93
C ILE A 68 5.66 6.08 13.30
N THR A 69 5.48 6.96 14.26
CA THR A 69 5.08 6.63 15.64
C THR A 69 3.85 7.43 16.04
N ALA A 70 3.21 7.05 17.15
CA ALA A 70 2.08 7.81 17.66
C ALA A 70 2.44 9.28 17.99
N SER A 71 3.67 9.53 18.45
CA SER A 71 4.15 10.88 18.80
C SER A 71 4.53 11.73 17.59
N THR A 72 4.91 11.12 16.47
CA THR A 72 5.28 11.83 15.23
C THR A 72 4.15 11.89 14.22
N TYR A 73 3.04 11.21 14.49
CA TYR A 73 1.98 10.93 13.53
C TYR A 73 1.48 12.16 12.76
N ASP A 74 1.10 13.22 13.46
CA ASP A 74 0.47 14.39 12.83
C ASP A 74 1.46 15.18 11.96
N ALA A 75 2.74 15.19 12.31
CA ALA A 75 3.81 15.78 11.50
C ALA A 75 4.09 14.90 10.28
N ASP A 76 4.20 13.60 10.49
CA ASP A 76 4.47 12.62 9.45
C ASP A 76 3.32 12.51 8.44
N LEU A 77 2.08 12.56 8.88
CA LEU A 77 0.91 12.59 7.99
C LEU A 77 0.96 13.79 7.03
N LYS A 78 1.31 14.98 7.53
CA LYS A 78 1.46 16.18 6.69
C LYS A 78 2.51 15.98 5.60
N VAL A 79 3.63 15.34 5.94
CA VAL A 79 4.70 15.05 4.97
C VAL A 79 4.24 14.03 3.93
N ILE A 80 3.55 12.97 4.35
CA ILE A 80 3.01 11.97 3.43
C ILE A 80 1.99 12.61 2.48
N ILE A 81 1.09 13.42 2.98
CA ILE A 81 0.10 14.14 2.16
C ILE A 81 0.80 15.08 1.17
N ALA A 82 1.81 15.82 1.59
CA ALA A 82 2.58 16.68 0.68
C ALA A 82 3.24 15.89 -0.47
N LYS A 83 3.77 14.70 -0.16
CA LYS A 83 4.32 13.79 -1.17
C LYS A 83 3.23 13.23 -2.09
N PHE A 84 2.08 12.86 -1.56
CA PHE A 84 0.94 12.41 -2.36
C PHE A 84 0.47 13.52 -3.31
N GLU A 85 0.40 14.78 -2.85
CA GLU A 85 0.09 15.94 -3.70
C GLU A 85 1.13 16.12 -4.81
N GLN A 86 2.42 16.01 -4.48
CA GLN A 86 3.49 16.11 -5.47
C GLN A 86 3.32 15.06 -6.58
N LEU A 87 3.04 13.81 -6.21
CA LEU A 87 2.86 12.69 -7.12
C LEU A 87 1.54 12.80 -7.91
N TYR A 88 0.49 13.24 -7.26
CA TYR A 88 -0.80 13.54 -7.91
C TYR A 88 -0.64 14.55 -9.02
N ASN A 89 0.13 15.62 -8.80
CA ASN A 89 0.38 16.68 -9.76
C ASN A 89 1.16 16.21 -11.01
N VAL A 90 1.92 15.11 -10.92
CA VAL A 90 2.57 14.50 -12.09
C VAL A 90 1.77 13.31 -12.67
N GLY A 91 0.52 13.14 -12.23
CA GLY A 91 -0.43 12.22 -12.84
C GLY A 91 -0.61 10.88 -12.15
N VAL A 92 0.03 10.62 -10.99
CA VAL A 92 -0.26 9.40 -10.21
C VAL A 92 -1.70 9.44 -9.74
N ARG A 93 -2.43 8.32 -9.95
CA ARG A 93 -3.85 8.17 -9.56
C ARG A 93 -4.12 6.91 -8.73
N GLN A 94 -3.10 6.09 -8.50
CA GLN A 94 -3.18 4.92 -7.63
C GLN A 94 -2.07 4.98 -6.60
N PHE A 95 -2.44 4.90 -5.33
CA PHE A 95 -1.51 4.92 -4.20
C PHE A 95 -1.59 3.62 -3.41
N VAL A 96 -0.45 3.19 -2.89
CA VAL A 96 -0.32 1.97 -2.10
C VAL A 96 0.38 2.31 -0.78
N LEU A 97 -0.22 1.94 0.33
CA LEU A 97 0.43 1.98 1.64
C LEU A 97 0.96 0.58 1.95
N SER A 98 2.25 0.47 2.24
CA SER A 98 2.90 -0.78 2.62
C SER A 98 3.22 -0.81 4.11
N ALA A 99 2.90 -1.94 4.76
CA ALA A 99 3.26 -2.26 6.13
C ALA A 99 3.86 -3.69 6.24
N ASP A 100 4.12 -4.34 5.09
CA ASP A 100 4.74 -5.65 5.03
C ASP A 100 6.13 -5.63 5.67
N ASP A 101 6.48 -6.73 6.34
CA ASP A 101 7.76 -6.92 7.02
C ASP A 101 8.12 -5.82 8.06
N ALA A 102 7.17 -4.98 8.43
CA ALA A 102 7.36 -3.91 9.40
C ALA A 102 6.95 -4.33 10.81
N ALA A 103 7.58 -3.74 11.82
CA ALA A 103 7.09 -3.74 13.18
C ALA A 103 6.04 -2.62 13.38
N GLY A 104 5.24 -2.70 14.44
CA GLY A 104 4.34 -1.63 14.83
C GLY A 104 2.93 -2.08 15.17
N LYS A 105 2.16 -1.15 15.71
CA LYS A 105 0.80 -1.42 16.14
C LYS A 105 -0.18 -1.34 14.99
N VAL A 106 -1.04 -2.32 14.87
CA VAL A 106 -2.10 -2.35 13.83
C VAL A 106 -3.01 -1.12 13.91
N SER A 107 -3.27 -0.59 15.08
CA SER A 107 -4.05 0.64 15.28
C SER A 107 -3.44 1.85 14.55
N LEU A 108 -2.11 1.94 14.51
CA LEU A 108 -1.41 3.00 13.77
C LEU A 108 -1.50 2.80 12.26
N HIS A 109 -1.38 1.54 11.79
CA HIS A 109 -1.58 1.20 10.38
C HIS A 109 -3.00 1.56 9.93
N ALA A 110 -4.02 1.18 10.70
CA ALA A 110 -5.41 1.46 10.39
C ALA A 110 -5.72 2.97 10.42
N ARG A 111 -5.15 3.72 11.37
CA ARG A 111 -5.28 5.17 11.42
C ARG A 111 -4.71 5.82 10.16
N LEU A 112 -3.51 5.43 9.74
CA LEU A 112 -2.90 5.97 8.52
C LEU A 112 -3.67 5.57 7.27
N CYS A 113 -4.14 4.31 7.16
CA CYS A 113 -5.03 3.90 6.08
C CYS A 113 -6.27 4.79 5.99
N LYS A 114 -6.91 5.09 7.13
CA LYS A 114 -8.11 5.92 7.18
C LYS A 114 -7.84 7.34 6.66
N ASP A 115 -6.76 7.96 7.11
CA ASP A 115 -6.45 9.33 6.73
C ASP A 115 -6.03 9.43 5.25
N LEU A 116 -5.30 8.43 4.74
CA LEU A 116 -4.92 8.37 3.32
C LEU A 116 -6.10 8.01 2.40
N ASP A 117 -7.00 7.11 2.82
CA ASP A 117 -8.24 6.81 2.10
C ASP A 117 -9.13 8.06 1.99
N ALA A 118 -9.25 8.83 3.06
CA ALA A 118 -9.97 10.09 3.06
C ALA A 118 -9.36 11.10 2.07
N TRP A 119 -8.01 11.18 2.02
CA TRP A 119 -7.34 12.01 1.03
C TRP A 119 -7.60 11.52 -0.39
N CYS A 120 -7.47 10.22 -0.68
CA CYS A 120 -7.77 9.66 -1.99
C CYS A 120 -9.20 10.03 -2.44
N LYS A 121 -10.18 9.83 -1.58
CA LYS A 121 -11.59 10.16 -1.85
C LYS A 121 -11.81 11.66 -2.10
N SER A 122 -11.06 12.52 -1.44
CA SER A 122 -11.18 13.97 -1.60
C SER A 122 -10.80 14.46 -3.01
N LYS A 123 -10.02 13.67 -3.76
CA LYS A 123 -9.56 14.04 -5.11
C LYS A 123 -10.58 13.76 -6.21
N GLY A 124 -11.46 12.79 -6.02
CA GLY A 124 -12.52 12.43 -6.96
C GLY A 124 -12.06 11.63 -8.19
N ASP A 125 -10.78 11.71 -8.56
CA ASP A 125 -10.18 10.99 -9.70
C ASP A 125 -9.02 10.06 -9.29
N VAL A 126 -8.78 9.90 -7.99
CA VAL A 126 -7.84 8.94 -7.43
C VAL A 126 -8.58 7.64 -7.13
N TYR A 127 -7.98 6.52 -7.49
CA TYR A 127 -8.52 5.19 -7.19
C TYR A 127 -8.46 4.88 -5.69
N ASN A 128 -9.20 3.87 -5.28
CA ASN A 128 -9.20 3.39 -3.90
C ASN A 128 -7.77 3.12 -3.43
N LEU A 129 -7.46 3.49 -2.19
CA LEU A 129 -6.17 3.19 -1.57
C LEU A 129 -5.96 1.68 -1.52
N CYS A 130 -4.81 1.20 -2.02
CA CYS A 130 -4.37 -0.16 -1.79
C CYS A 130 -3.55 -0.23 -0.50
N PHE A 131 -3.72 -1.28 0.27
CA PHE A 131 -2.95 -1.52 1.49
C PHE A 131 -2.30 -2.91 1.46
N VAL A 132 -0.98 -2.94 1.60
CA VAL A 132 -0.22 -4.17 1.86
C VAL A 132 -0.09 -4.30 3.37
N PRO A 133 -0.88 -5.17 4.01
CA PRO A 133 -0.89 -5.28 5.47
C PRO A 133 0.39 -5.93 5.99
N GLN A 134 0.72 -5.68 7.23
CA GLN A 134 1.75 -6.43 7.96
C GLN A 134 1.41 -7.92 7.98
N VAL A 135 0.13 -8.25 8.14
CA VAL A 135 -0.42 -9.60 8.00
C VAL A 135 -0.88 -9.82 6.57
N TYR A 136 0.05 -9.92 5.64
CA TYR A 136 -0.28 -10.16 4.24
C TYR A 136 -0.47 -11.66 3.90
N CYS A 137 -0.26 -12.56 4.86
CA CYS A 137 -0.60 -13.98 4.77
C CYS A 137 -0.98 -14.53 6.15
N ALA A 138 -1.70 -15.66 6.20
CA ALA A 138 -2.13 -16.26 7.46
C ALA A 138 -0.96 -16.66 8.36
N GLY A 139 0.13 -17.17 7.78
CA GLY A 139 1.34 -17.55 8.52
C GLY A 139 2.03 -16.40 9.22
N ALA A 140 1.83 -15.18 8.74
CA ALA A 140 2.46 -14.00 9.31
C ALA A 140 2.08 -13.73 10.77
N VAL A 141 0.93 -14.22 11.28
CA VAL A 141 0.56 -14.10 12.70
C VAL A 141 1.55 -14.74 13.67
N ASN A 142 2.37 -15.67 13.18
CA ASN A 142 3.35 -16.37 14.00
C ASN A 142 4.73 -15.67 14.01
N TRP A 143 4.89 -14.57 13.29
CA TRP A 143 6.14 -13.83 13.27
C TRP A 143 6.24 -12.93 14.51
N SER A 144 7.30 -13.06 15.28
CA SER A 144 7.45 -12.47 16.60
C SER A 144 7.51 -10.93 16.65
N SER A 145 7.62 -10.27 15.51
CA SER A 145 7.88 -8.83 15.44
C SER A 145 6.64 -7.94 15.55
N TRP A 146 5.44 -8.50 15.62
CA TRP A 146 4.22 -7.70 15.50
C TRP A 146 3.06 -8.05 16.44
N SER A 147 3.23 -9.01 17.29
CA SER A 147 2.20 -9.40 18.25
C SER A 147 2.19 -8.57 19.53
N GLU A 148 2.41 -7.28 19.48
CA GLU A 148 2.21 -6.42 20.66
C GLU A 148 0.72 -6.31 21.04
N GLY A 149 0.07 -7.44 21.27
CA GLY A 149 -1.22 -7.50 21.98
C GLY A 149 -2.47 -7.09 21.18
N GLU A 150 -2.35 -6.36 20.09
CA GLU A 150 -3.51 -5.83 19.36
C GLU A 150 -4.05 -6.75 18.26
N ALA A 151 -3.28 -7.76 17.82
CA ALA A 151 -3.65 -8.63 16.71
C ALA A 151 -3.12 -10.05 16.87
N GLN A 152 -3.64 -10.79 17.83
CA GLN A 152 -3.21 -12.17 18.09
C GLN A 152 -3.67 -13.16 17.02
N THR A 153 -4.58 -12.78 16.15
CA THR A 153 -5.08 -13.60 15.04
C THR A 153 -5.24 -12.76 13.77
N VAL A 154 -5.28 -13.42 12.62
CA VAL A 154 -5.56 -12.77 11.33
C VAL A 154 -6.86 -11.96 11.39
N ALA A 155 -7.92 -12.55 11.92
CA ALA A 155 -9.21 -11.89 12.06
C ALA A 155 -9.15 -10.64 12.96
N ASN A 156 -8.46 -10.71 14.09
CA ASN A 156 -8.28 -9.56 14.97
C ASN A 156 -7.49 -8.44 14.30
N TYR A 157 -6.48 -8.77 13.50
CA TYR A 157 -5.76 -7.78 12.71
C TYR A 157 -6.69 -7.04 11.74
N PHE A 158 -7.44 -7.77 10.92
CA PHE A 158 -8.32 -7.16 9.91
C PHE A 158 -9.54 -6.47 10.50
N LYS A 159 -9.94 -6.77 11.72
CA LYS A 159 -11.00 -6.06 12.44
C LYS A 159 -10.74 -4.54 12.55
N HIS A 160 -9.48 -4.13 12.65
CA HIS A 160 -9.11 -2.71 12.65
C HIS A 160 -9.43 -1.97 11.35
N PHE A 161 -9.69 -2.69 10.26
CA PHE A 161 -9.97 -2.14 8.93
C PHE A 161 -11.44 -2.27 8.51
N GLU A 162 -12.33 -2.80 9.36
CA GLU A 162 -13.76 -3.00 9.04
C GLU A 162 -14.47 -1.69 8.66
N SER A 163 -14.07 -0.56 9.24
CA SER A 163 -14.63 0.75 8.92
C SER A 163 -14.12 1.36 7.60
N LEU A 164 -13.26 0.65 6.87
CA LEU A 164 -12.60 1.10 5.64
C LEU A 164 -12.94 0.18 4.46
N PRO A 165 -14.23 0.04 4.07
CA PRO A 165 -14.65 -0.97 3.10
C PRO A 165 -14.06 -0.77 1.70
N ASP A 166 -13.66 0.45 1.35
CA ASP A 166 -13.14 0.79 0.02
C ASP A 166 -11.62 0.61 -0.10
N VAL A 167 -10.89 0.49 1.00
CA VAL A 167 -9.44 0.22 0.96
C VAL A 167 -9.21 -1.19 0.41
N GLU A 168 -8.43 -1.31 -0.67
CA GLU A 168 -8.11 -2.58 -1.31
C GLU A 168 -7.00 -3.31 -0.53
N LEU A 169 -7.35 -4.44 0.11
CA LEU A 169 -6.41 -5.23 0.91
C LEU A 169 -5.65 -6.22 0.03
N MET A 170 -4.33 -6.24 0.15
CA MET A 170 -3.48 -7.22 -0.52
C MET A 170 -3.23 -8.44 0.36
N TRP A 171 -3.39 -9.64 -0.21
CA TRP A 171 -3.29 -10.90 0.50
C TRP A 171 -2.64 -11.97 -0.37
N THR A 172 -1.64 -12.67 0.16
CA THR A 172 -0.94 -13.73 -0.59
C THR A 172 -1.48 -15.13 -0.32
N GLY A 173 -2.31 -15.30 0.72
CA GLY A 173 -2.89 -16.60 1.10
C GLY A 173 -2.39 -17.11 2.44
N GLU A 174 -2.26 -18.43 2.59
CA GLU A 174 -1.87 -19.04 3.85
C GLU A 174 -0.37 -18.86 4.17
N SER A 175 0.44 -18.62 3.14
CA SER A 175 1.88 -18.36 3.24
C SER A 175 2.32 -17.26 2.28
N VAL A 176 3.58 -16.80 2.40
CA VAL A 176 4.18 -15.74 1.57
C VAL A 176 4.00 -16.00 0.08
N CYS A 177 4.26 -17.23 -0.36
CA CYS A 177 4.02 -17.70 -1.72
C CYS A 177 2.95 -18.80 -1.68
N TYR A 178 1.73 -18.46 -2.05
CA TYR A 178 0.61 -19.39 -2.01
C TYR A 178 -0.19 -19.36 -3.31
N PRO A 179 -0.68 -20.51 -3.81
CA PRO A 179 -1.47 -20.53 -5.04
C PRO A 179 -2.76 -19.72 -4.91
N ALA A 180 -3.00 -18.82 -5.85
CA ALA A 180 -4.24 -18.06 -5.95
C ALA A 180 -5.40 -18.99 -6.32
N ARG A 181 -6.16 -19.43 -5.32
CA ARG A 181 -7.32 -20.31 -5.47
C ARG A 181 -8.58 -19.61 -4.97
N GLN A 182 -9.73 -19.94 -5.54
CA GLN A 182 -11.01 -19.40 -5.07
C GLN A 182 -11.24 -19.69 -3.58
N SER A 183 -10.83 -20.87 -3.09
CA SER A 183 -10.92 -21.22 -1.68
C SER A 183 -10.09 -20.30 -0.77
N THR A 184 -8.92 -19.86 -1.22
CA THR A 184 -8.06 -18.91 -0.50
C THR A 184 -8.76 -17.56 -0.32
N PHE A 185 -9.35 -17.05 -1.39
CA PHE A 185 -10.10 -15.78 -1.35
C PHE A 185 -11.38 -15.89 -0.52
N ASN A 186 -12.10 -17.00 -0.64
CA ASN A 186 -13.30 -17.25 0.17
C ASN A 186 -12.95 -17.34 1.66
N ASN A 187 -11.84 -17.98 2.01
CA ASN A 187 -11.36 -18.04 3.39
C ASN A 187 -10.99 -16.64 3.91
N PHE A 188 -10.25 -15.87 3.13
CA PHE A 188 -9.91 -14.48 3.49
C PHE A 188 -11.17 -13.65 3.73
N LYS A 189 -12.10 -13.67 2.78
CA LYS A 189 -13.36 -12.94 2.85
C LYS A 189 -14.20 -13.34 4.07
N ASN A 190 -14.43 -14.64 4.26
CA ASN A 190 -15.42 -15.12 5.23
C ASN A 190 -14.86 -15.27 6.64
N SER A 191 -13.56 -15.64 6.77
CA SER A 191 -12.96 -15.96 8.06
C SER A 191 -12.15 -14.81 8.66
N TYR A 192 -11.63 -13.90 7.83
CA TYR A 192 -10.70 -12.87 8.30
C TYR A 192 -11.22 -11.44 8.13
N THR A 193 -12.09 -11.17 7.17
CA THR A 193 -12.53 -9.81 6.86
C THR A 193 -14.04 -9.58 6.97
N ASN A 194 -14.75 -10.51 7.59
CA ASN A 194 -16.20 -10.42 7.85
C ASN A 194 -17.04 -10.15 6.58
N GLY A 195 -16.73 -10.86 5.51
CA GLY A 195 -17.50 -10.76 4.25
C GLY A 195 -17.03 -9.68 3.26
N ARG A 196 -15.96 -8.98 3.57
CA ARG A 196 -15.37 -7.91 2.77
C ARG A 196 -14.67 -8.41 1.50
#